data_0293647b92fe84e7b62c686cc1da1868
#
_entry.id   0293647b92fe84e7b62c686cc1da1868
#
_cell.length_a   1.000
_cell.length_b   1.000
_cell.length_c   1.000
_cell.angle_alpha   90.00
_cell.angle_beta   90.00
_cell.angle_gamma   90.00
#
_symmetry.space_group_name_H-M   'P 1'
#
loop_
_entity.id
_entity.type
_entity.pdbx_description
1 polymer ?
#
loop_
_entity_poly.entity_id
_entity_poly.type
_entity_poly.pdbx_seq_one_letter_code
_entity_poly.pdbx_strand_id
1 'polypeptide(L)'
;MILILVVALIIGWHSNLLAQAPFYQGKTISIAVGTKAGDVYDLYPRLLAEFWTKHIPGNPNIIVQNVPGAASLIAANQVYNVAKPDGLTLAAIYPALYFDQLIKKPEVKYDWAKWNWLGSPVKSNHLLYMRADTPYKTIDEVRKATTAPKCGATGIASTGYYMPKLLEEVLGSKFDIVSGYVSGQDIDLAVERGELQCRAFTITAYFAREPFISWRKRNFTNVLIQTGSRRDARVKDSPTIYELMDRYKTTDAGRALAKVILASGDLGRPIVAPPGVPADRVKILRDSFEKTIQDPALLAEAERRRLEIDPTAGEEMEALAKDVMATPPDVVASMRKLLGG
;
A
#
# COMPACT_ATOMS: atom_id res chain seq x y z
N MET A 1 -41.84 32.14 71.41
CA MET A 1 -40.61 31.44 70.93
C MET A 1 -41.04 30.64 69.68
N ILE A 2 -40.86 31.28 68.51
CA ILE A 2 -41.35 30.75 67.25
C ILE A 2 -40.09 30.19 66.50
N LEU A 3 -40.12 28.89 66.29
CA LEU A 3 -39.04 28.20 65.58
C LEU A 3 -39.38 28.20 64.07
N ILE A 4 -38.65 28.99 63.28
CA ILE A 4 -38.79 29.04 61.84
C ILE A 4 -37.96 27.92 61.21
N LEU A 5 -38.61 26.92 60.61
CA LEU A 5 -38.00 25.85 59.84
C LEU A 5 -37.71 26.38 58.41
N VAL A 6 -36.47 26.62 58.06
CA VAL A 6 -36.05 26.92 56.67
C VAL A 6 -35.78 25.58 55.95
N VAL A 7 -36.72 25.20 55.09
CA VAL A 7 -36.54 24.08 54.15
C VAL A 7 -35.77 24.65 52.95
N ALA A 8 -34.48 24.38 52.89
CA ALA A 8 -33.67 24.65 51.69
C ALA A 8 -34.04 23.68 50.58
N LEU A 9 -34.74 24.14 49.56
CA LEU A 9 -34.98 23.39 48.32
C LEU A 9 -33.66 23.34 47.51
N ILE A 10 -32.94 22.24 47.63
CA ILE A 10 -31.81 21.95 46.72
C ILE A 10 -32.39 21.48 45.40
N ILE A 11 -32.60 22.42 44.47
CA ILE A 11 -32.87 22.11 43.07
C ILE A 11 -31.54 21.64 42.46
N GLY A 12 -31.35 20.33 42.46
CA GLY A 12 -30.25 19.69 41.74
C GLY A 12 -30.40 19.95 40.24
N TRP A 13 -29.62 20.84 39.71
CA TRP A 13 -29.41 20.94 38.26
C TRP A 13 -28.73 19.68 37.78
N HIS A 14 -29.53 18.72 37.38
CA HIS A 14 -29.06 17.63 36.55
C HIS A 14 -28.80 18.24 35.19
N SER A 15 -27.57 18.69 34.97
CA SER A 15 -27.07 18.95 33.61
C SER A 15 -27.14 17.60 32.87
N ASN A 16 -28.23 17.36 32.16
CA ASN A 16 -28.24 16.34 31.13
C ASN A 16 -27.20 16.76 30.12
N LEU A 17 -25.95 16.29 30.29
CA LEU A 17 -25.02 16.20 29.22
C LEU A 17 -25.66 15.34 28.14
N LEU A 18 -26.45 15.98 27.27
CA LEU A 18 -26.86 15.34 26.02
C LEU A 18 -25.55 14.98 25.34
N ALA A 19 -25.18 13.71 25.41
CA ALA A 19 -24.04 13.21 24.70
C ALA A 19 -24.26 13.57 23.23
N GLN A 20 -23.44 14.49 22.71
CA GLN A 20 -23.55 14.90 21.32
C GLN A 20 -23.47 13.66 20.44
N ALA A 21 -24.43 13.48 19.55
CA ALA A 21 -24.45 12.33 18.66
C ALA A 21 -23.10 12.19 17.94
N PRO A 22 -22.57 10.96 17.82
CA PRO A 22 -21.30 10.74 17.18
C PRO A 22 -21.26 11.37 15.78
N PHE A 23 -20.18 12.05 15.45
CA PHE A 23 -20.06 12.76 14.16
C PHE A 23 -20.42 11.89 12.95
N TYR A 24 -20.03 10.62 12.98
CA TYR A 24 -20.23 9.69 11.86
C TYR A 24 -21.66 9.10 11.78
N GLN A 25 -22.54 9.36 12.75
CA GLN A 25 -23.90 8.85 12.73
C GLN A 25 -24.68 9.35 11.51
N GLY A 26 -25.24 8.41 10.73
CA GLY A 26 -25.99 8.71 9.51
C GLY A 26 -25.11 9.25 8.35
N LYS A 27 -23.78 9.17 8.47
CA LYS A 27 -22.85 9.60 7.42
C LYS A 27 -22.41 8.42 6.56
N THR A 28 -21.84 8.77 5.40
CA THR A 28 -21.15 7.82 4.51
C THR A 28 -19.70 8.22 4.40
N ILE A 29 -18.79 7.28 4.65
CA ILE A 29 -17.36 7.40 4.36
C ILE A 29 -17.12 6.81 2.98
N SER A 30 -16.43 7.54 2.11
CA SER A 30 -16.00 7.07 0.80
C SER A 30 -14.50 6.78 0.81
N ILE A 31 -14.10 5.59 0.35
CA ILE A 31 -12.69 5.23 0.17
C ILE A 31 -12.39 5.21 -1.33
N ALA A 32 -11.63 6.19 -1.82
CA ALA A 32 -11.15 6.24 -3.19
C ALA A 32 -9.96 5.27 -3.36
N VAL A 33 -10.11 4.27 -4.21
CA VAL A 33 -9.08 3.26 -4.46
C VAL A 33 -8.38 3.56 -5.79
N GLY A 34 -7.07 3.74 -5.77
CA GLY A 34 -6.27 4.13 -6.95
C GLY A 34 -6.05 3.03 -7.99
N THR A 35 -6.83 1.92 -7.95
CA THR A 35 -6.75 0.79 -8.87
C THR A 35 -8.12 0.37 -9.39
N LYS A 36 -8.15 -0.51 -10.40
CA LYS A 36 -9.40 -1.13 -10.87
C LYS A 36 -9.98 -2.08 -9.82
N ALA A 37 -11.29 -2.30 -9.90
CA ALA A 37 -11.99 -3.29 -9.08
C ALA A 37 -11.40 -4.69 -9.26
N GLY A 38 -11.27 -5.43 -8.15
CA GLY A 38 -10.68 -6.77 -8.11
C GLY A 38 -9.15 -6.81 -8.11
N ASP A 39 -8.46 -5.67 -8.20
CA ASP A 39 -7.02 -5.60 -7.89
C ASP A 39 -6.80 -5.82 -6.38
N VAL A 40 -5.62 -6.31 -6.01
CA VAL A 40 -5.32 -6.58 -4.60
C VAL A 40 -5.41 -5.31 -3.73
N TYR A 41 -5.12 -4.13 -4.29
CA TYR A 41 -5.31 -2.84 -3.60
C TYR A 41 -6.79 -2.46 -3.44
N ASP A 42 -7.70 -3.05 -4.19
CA ASP A 42 -9.15 -2.89 -4.05
C ASP A 42 -9.75 -3.89 -3.05
N LEU A 43 -9.17 -5.10 -2.96
CA LEU A 43 -9.70 -6.15 -2.08
C LEU A 43 -9.64 -5.78 -0.59
N TYR A 44 -8.54 -5.14 -0.13
CA TYR A 44 -8.39 -4.77 1.27
C TYR A 44 -9.33 -3.63 1.72
N PRO A 45 -9.49 -2.52 0.99
CA PRO A 45 -10.50 -1.51 1.34
C PRO A 45 -11.93 -2.07 1.38
N ARG A 46 -12.27 -3.03 0.50
CA ARG A 46 -13.58 -3.69 0.55
C ARG A 46 -13.73 -4.59 1.77
N LEU A 47 -12.71 -5.39 2.10
CA LEU A 47 -12.71 -6.17 3.34
C LEU A 47 -12.85 -5.26 4.56
N LEU A 48 -12.08 -4.16 4.63
CA LEU A 48 -12.19 -3.21 5.73
C LEU A 48 -13.61 -2.60 5.79
N ALA A 49 -14.19 -2.17 4.68
CA ALA A 49 -15.51 -1.56 4.65
C ALA A 49 -16.62 -2.44 5.25
N GLU A 50 -16.51 -3.77 5.07
CA GLU A 50 -17.48 -4.74 5.62
C GLU A 50 -17.45 -4.79 7.17
N PHE A 51 -16.29 -4.54 7.78
CA PHE A 51 -16.10 -4.72 9.24
C PHE A 51 -15.83 -3.41 9.99
N TRP A 52 -15.30 -2.37 9.32
CA TRP A 52 -14.88 -1.13 9.96
C TRP A 52 -16.06 -0.31 10.51
N THR A 53 -17.18 -0.32 9.80
CA THR A 53 -18.42 0.40 10.18
C THR A 53 -18.78 0.21 11.64
N LYS A 54 -18.80 -1.01 12.16
CA LYS A 54 -19.21 -1.33 13.53
C LYS A 54 -18.24 -0.83 14.63
N HIS A 55 -17.01 -0.48 14.25
CA HIS A 55 -16.00 0.03 15.17
C HIS A 55 -15.91 1.55 15.17
N ILE A 56 -16.53 2.24 14.20
CA ILE A 56 -16.60 3.69 14.14
C ILE A 56 -17.84 4.16 14.93
N PRO A 57 -17.69 5.05 15.94
CA PRO A 57 -18.83 5.60 16.67
C PRO A 57 -19.86 6.23 15.72
N GLY A 58 -21.11 5.79 15.80
CA GLY A 58 -22.17 6.22 14.91
C GLY A 58 -22.44 5.30 13.72
N ASN A 59 -21.64 4.24 13.54
CA ASN A 59 -21.83 3.20 12.52
C ASN A 59 -22.11 3.75 11.11
N PRO A 60 -21.19 4.58 10.53
CA PRO A 60 -21.38 5.16 9.20
C PRO A 60 -21.46 4.08 8.14
N ASN A 61 -22.11 4.37 7.02
CA ASN A 61 -21.94 3.55 5.83
C ASN A 61 -20.54 3.76 5.25
N ILE A 62 -19.89 2.70 4.73
CA ILE A 62 -18.58 2.81 4.05
C ILE A 62 -18.74 2.29 2.63
N ILE A 63 -18.39 3.13 1.65
CA ILE A 63 -18.39 2.77 0.24
C ILE A 63 -16.97 2.82 -0.34
N VAL A 64 -16.70 1.94 -1.30
CA VAL A 64 -15.40 1.87 -1.99
C VAL A 64 -15.60 2.26 -3.45
N GLN A 65 -14.85 3.25 -3.91
CA GLN A 65 -14.92 3.80 -5.26
C GLN A 65 -13.57 3.68 -5.96
N ASN A 66 -13.53 3.07 -7.13
CA ASN A 66 -12.29 2.91 -7.88
C ASN A 66 -12.01 4.16 -8.74
N VAL A 67 -10.81 4.73 -8.59
CA VAL A 67 -10.27 5.88 -9.33
C VAL A 67 -8.91 5.49 -9.89
N PRO A 68 -8.85 4.59 -10.89
CA PRO A 68 -7.59 4.09 -11.41
C PRO A 68 -6.88 5.13 -12.29
N GLY A 69 -5.55 5.00 -12.41
CA GLY A 69 -4.73 5.74 -13.35
C GLY A 69 -3.43 6.25 -12.76
N ALA A 70 -2.41 6.34 -13.62
CA ALA A 70 -1.05 6.81 -13.31
C ALA A 70 -0.48 6.22 -12.00
N ALA A 71 -0.59 4.91 -11.81
CA ALA A 71 -0.15 4.21 -10.60
C ALA A 71 -0.69 4.84 -9.30
N SER A 72 -2.01 5.09 -9.22
CA SER A 72 -2.71 5.75 -8.10
C SER A 72 -2.54 7.27 -7.98
N LEU A 73 -1.73 7.91 -8.82
CA LEU A 73 -1.46 9.35 -8.73
C LEU A 73 -2.76 10.19 -8.89
N ILE A 74 -3.68 9.74 -9.78
CA ILE A 74 -4.96 10.44 -9.99
C ILE A 74 -5.79 10.42 -8.70
N ALA A 75 -5.96 9.27 -8.06
CA ALA A 75 -6.71 9.16 -6.81
C ALA A 75 -6.07 9.98 -5.68
N ALA A 76 -4.73 9.93 -5.56
CA ALA A 76 -3.99 10.70 -4.56
C ALA A 76 -4.22 12.21 -4.74
N ASN A 77 -3.99 12.74 -5.94
CA ASN A 77 -4.21 14.16 -6.21
C ASN A 77 -5.67 14.60 -5.98
N GLN A 78 -6.63 13.78 -6.38
CA GLN A 78 -8.06 14.06 -6.21
C GLN A 78 -8.42 14.16 -4.71
N VAL A 79 -8.05 13.15 -3.92
CA VAL A 79 -8.42 13.15 -2.50
C VAL A 79 -7.66 14.23 -1.74
N TYR A 80 -6.38 14.45 -2.05
CA TYR A 80 -5.57 15.45 -1.35
C TYR A 80 -6.08 16.88 -1.54
N ASN A 81 -6.50 17.24 -2.76
CA ASN A 81 -6.81 18.64 -3.11
C ASN A 81 -8.30 18.96 -3.19
N VAL A 82 -9.16 17.96 -3.43
CA VAL A 82 -10.59 18.18 -3.73
C VAL A 82 -11.50 17.70 -2.60
N ALA A 83 -11.08 16.66 -1.87
CA ALA A 83 -11.89 16.14 -0.77
C ALA A 83 -11.97 17.16 0.38
N LYS A 84 -13.18 17.30 0.96
CA LYS A 84 -13.34 18.10 2.18
C LYS A 84 -12.55 17.45 3.32
N PRO A 85 -11.83 18.24 4.13
CA PRO A 85 -11.07 17.71 5.25
C PRO A 85 -11.97 17.45 6.48
N ASP A 86 -13.03 16.68 6.29
CA ASP A 86 -14.03 16.36 7.33
C ASP A 86 -13.94 14.91 7.84
N GLY A 87 -13.07 14.08 7.24
CA GLY A 87 -12.91 12.69 7.59
C GLY A 87 -13.92 11.75 6.91
N LEU A 88 -14.71 12.22 5.92
CA LEU A 88 -15.67 11.39 5.18
C LEU A 88 -15.11 10.90 3.83
N THR A 89 -13.98 11.42 3.39
CA THR A 89 -13.30 10.94 2.17
C THR A 89 -11.89 10.47 2.52
N LEU A 90 -11.62 9.21 2.23
CA LEU A 90 -10.34 8.54 2.45
C LEU A 90 -9.76 8.09 1.11
N ALA A 91 -8.48 7.75 1.10
CA ALA A 91 -7.84 7.15 -0.08
C ALA A 91 -7.11 5.86 0.29
N ALA A 92 -7.17 4.88 -0.60
CA ALA A 92 -6.31 3.71 -0.65
C ALA A 92 -5.41 3.83 -1.88
N ILE A 93 -4.15 4.16 -1.67
CA ILE A 93 -3.21 4.56 -2.72
C ILE A 93 -1.96 3.67 -2.73
N TYR A 94 -1.17 3.72 -3.80
CA TYR A 94 0.09 2.99 -3.83
C TYR A 94 1.10 3.56 -2.82
N PRO A 95 1.79 2.69 -2.06
CA PRO A 95 2.72 3.13 -1.02
C PRO A 95 3.97 3.83 -1.57
N ALA A 96 4.31 3.61 -2.84
CA ALA A 96 5.50 4.15 -3.47
C ALA A 96 5.28 5.53 -4.15
N LEU A 97 4.14 6.17 -3.96
CA LEU A 97 3.87 7.50 -4.55
C LEU A 97 4.81 8.60 -4.03
N TYR A 98 5.50 8.40 -2.90
CA TYR A 98 6.56 9.32 -2.46
C TYR A 98 7.73 9.39 -3.46
N PHE A 99 7.94 8.37 -4.30
CA PHE A 99 8.94 8.41 -5.37
C PHE A 99 8.69 9.60 -6.31
N ASP A 100 7.46 9.74 -6.78
CA ASP A 100 7.06 10.80 -7.69
C ASP A 100 7.33 12.18 -7.08
N GLN A 101 7.10 12.35 -5.77
CA GLN A 101 7.40 13.60 -5.07
C GLN A 101 8.91 13.81 -4.88
N LEU A 102 9.68 12.79 -4.49
CA LEU A 102 11.14 12.88 -4.31
C LEU A 102 11.85 13.25 -5.61
N ILE A 103 11.42 12.68 -6.73
CA ILE A 103 11.99 13.03 -8.04
C ILE A 103 11.42 14.34 -8.61
N LYS A 104 10.53 15.02 -7.89
CA LYS A 104 9.89 16.29 -8.26
C LYS A 104 9.08 16.21 -9.55
N LYS A 105 8.30 15.15 -9.72
CA LYS A 105 7.40 14.99 -10.85
C LYS A 105 6.33 16.08 -10.86
N PRO A 106 6.14 16.83 -11.98
CA PRO A 106 5.27 18.01 -12.00
C PRO A 106 3.77 17.70 -11.81
N GLU A 107 3.35 16.47 -12.06
CA GLU A 107 1.98 16.01 -11.87
C GLU A 107 1.62 15.76 -10.40
N VAL A 108 2.60 15.68 -9.48
CA VAL A 108 2.37 15.52 -8.05
C VAL A 108 1.80 16.80 -7.45
N LYS A 109 0.61 16.69 -6.87
CA LYS A 109 -0.10 17.81 -6.24
C LYS A 109 -0.41 17.55 -4.76
N TYR A 110 0.32 16.65 -4.13
CA TYR A 110 0.22 16.33 -2.70
C TYR A 110 1.58 16.49 -2.03
N ASP A 111 1.57 16.56 -0.71
CA ASP A 111 2.74 16.43 0.15
C ASP A 111 2.60 15.12 0.94
N TRP A 112 3.51 14.16 0.66
CA TRP A 112 3.47 12.83 1.24
C TRP A 112 3.52 12.82 2.77
N ALA A 113 4.28 13.73 3.35
CA ALA A 113 4.42 13.86 4.80
C ALA A 113 3.19 14.46 5.49
N LYS A 114 2.25 15.07 4.74
CA LYS A 114 1.09 15.76 5.29
C LYS A 114 -0.21 14.97 5.26
N TRP A 115 -0.21 13.77 4.72
CA TRP A 115 -1.36 12.90 4.83
C TRP A 115 -1.66 12.53 6.29
N ASN A 116 -2.93 12.39 6.63
CA ASN A 116 -3.33 11.75 7.86
C ASN A 116 -3.32 10.22 7.63
N TRP A 117 -2.28 9.56 8.07
CA TRP A 117 -2.11 8.11 7.94
C TRP A 117 -3.01 7.40 8.95
N LEU A 118 -3.90 6.52 8.48
CA LEU A 118 -4.86 5.83 9.34
C LEU A 118 -4.40 4.42 9.71
N GLY A 119 -3.70 3.77 8.80
CA GLY A 119 -3.14 2.45 8.98
C GLY A 119 -2.97 1.71 7.65
N SER A 120 -2.30 0.57 7.71
CA SER A 120 -2.21 -0.40 6.63
C SER A 120 -2.63 -1.78 7.14
N PRO A 121 -3.49 -2.53 6.47
CA PRO A 121 -3.89 -3.87 6.91
C PRO A 121 -2.79 -4.91 6.69
N VAL A 122 -1.78 -4.62 5.87
CA VAL A 122 -0.71 -5.58 5.56
C VAL A 122 0.56 -4.88 5.12
N LYS A 123 1.71 -5.30 5.64
CA LYS A 123 3.04 -5.04 5.04
C LYS A 123 3.15 -5.82 3.75
N SER A 124 3.83 -5.28 2.75
CA SER A 124 3.85 -5.88 1.42
C SER A 124 5.25 -6.16 0.95
N ASN A 125 5.76 -7.35 1.24
CA ASN A 125 6.93 -7.84 0.52
C ASN A 125 6.58 -8.10 -0.94
N HIS A 126 7.57 -7.90 -1.80
CA HIS A 126 7.42 -8.05 -3.24
C HIS A 126 8.15 -9.30 -3.73
N LEU A 127 7.73 -9.79 -4.88
CA LEU A 127 8.46 -10.78 -5.65
C LEU A 127 8.55 -10.34 -7.11
N LEU A 128 9.50 -10.90 -7.84
CA LEU A 128 9.54 -10.88 -9.29
C LEU A 128 9.39 -12.31 -9.79
N TYR A 129 8.33 -12.56 -10.57
CA TYR A 129 8.17 -13.83 -11.26
C TYR A 129 8.57 -13.72 -12.73
N MET A 130 8.94 -14.86 -13.30
CA MET A 130 9.24 -15.07 -14.70
C MET A 130 8.39 -16.22 -15.24
N ARG A 131 7.91 -16.13 -16.48
CA ARG A 131 7.28 -17.27 -17.16
C ARG A 131 8.21 -18.46 -17.18
N ALA A 132 7.65 -19.64 -16.88
CA ALA A 132 8.42 -20.87 -16.78
C ALA A 132 8.94 -21.40 -18.13
N ASP A 133 8.37 -20.95 -19.25
CA ASP A 133 8.81 -21.31 -20.60
C ASP A 133 9.98 -20.45 -21.13
N THR A 134 10.44 -19.45 -20.37
CA THR A 134 11.61 -18.64 -20.71
C THR A 134 12.92 -19.33 -20.32
N PRO A 135 14.08 -18.95 -20.89
CA PRO A 135 15.37 -19.46 -20.46
C PRO A 135 15.85 -18.92 -19.10
N TYR A 136 15.12 -18.00 -18.48
CA TYR A 136 15.52 -17.31 -17.25
C TYR A 136 14.86 -17.96 -16.03
N LYS A 137 15.59 -18.85 -15.34
CA LYS A 137 15.13 -19.55 -14.12
C LYS A 137 15.67 -18.91 -12.83
N THR A 138 16.71 -18.11 -12.94
CA THR A 138 17.40 -17.45 -11.83
C THR A 138 17.75 -16.00 -12.18
N ILE A 139 18.03 -15.19 -11.17
CA ILE A 139 18.53 -13.83 -11.39
C ILE A 139 19.92 -13.83 -12.08
N ASP A 140 20.73 -14.85 -11.85
CA ASP A 140 22.03 -15.00 -12.54
C ASP A 140 21.88 -15.13 -14.06
N GLU A 141 20.86 -15.84 -14.52
CA GLU A 141 20.56 -15.98 -15.95
C GLU A 141 20.04 -14.67 -16.53
N VAL A 142 19.21 -13.93 -15.80
CA VAL A 142 18.78 -12.59 -16.22
C VAL A 142 19.95 -11.60 -16.30
N ARG A 143 20.91 -11.67 -15.37
CA ARG A 143 22.14 -10.85 -15.40
C ARG A 143 23.00 -11.13 -16.63
N LYS A 144 23.07 -12.38 -17.05
CA LYS A 144 23.83 -12.84 -18.22
C LYS A 144 23.07 -12.77 -19.53
N ALA A 145 21.81 -12.34 -19.49
CA ALA A 145 20.93 -12.32 -20.65
C ALA A 145 21.48 -11.45 -21.78
N THR A 146 21.51 -12.00 -23.00
CA THR A 146 21.80 -11.23 -24.22
C THR A 146 20.58 -10.41 -24.66
N THR A 147 19.37 -10.93 -24.41
CA THR A 147 18.10 -10.25 -24.64
C THR A 147 17.41 -10.05 -23.31
N ALA A 148 17.12 -8.80 -22.94
CA ALA A 148 16.44 -8.50 -21.69
C ALA A 148 15.00 -9.01 -21.71
N PRO A 149 14.52 -9.72 -20.66
CA PRO A 149 13.12 -10.13 -20.58
C PRO A 149 12.20 -8.91 -20.41
N LYS A 150 11.02 -8.95 -21.09
CA LYS A 150 10.01 -7.89 -21.01
C LYS A 150 9.20 -8.03 -19.73
N CYS A 151 9.24 -7.00 -18.88
CA CYS A 151 8.45 -6.89 -17.66
C CYS A 151 7.38 -5.82 -17.75
N GLY A 152 6.16 -6.11 -17.29
CA GLY A 152 5.04 -5.17 -17.36
C GLY A 152 4.95 -4.24 -16.14
N ALA A 153 4.57 -2.98 -16.37
CA ALA A 153 4.37 -1.96 -15.36
C ALA A 153 3.18 -1.05 -15.65
N THR A 154 2.54 -0.50 -14.59
CA THR A 154 1.47 0.50 -14.72
C THR A 154 2.01 1.94 -14.68
N GLY A 155 3.19 2.16 -14.13
CA GLY A 155 3.84 3.46 -14.01
C GLY A 155 5.01 3.42 -13.03
N ILE A 156 5.73 4.52 -12.89
CA ILE A 156 6.99 4.61 -12.12
C ILE A 156 6.81 4.16 -10.66
N ALA A 157 5.73 4.56 -9.99
CA ALA A 157 5.45 4.18 -8.61
C ALA A 157 4.92 2.74 -8.46
N SER A 158 4.76 1.99 -9.56
CA SER A 158 4.36 0.58 -9.49
C SER A 158 5.54 -0.34 -9.26
N THR A 159 5.34 -1.39 -8.48
CA THR A 159 6.36 -2.42 -8.23
C THR A 159 6.89 -3.03 -9.54
N GLY A 160 6.02 -3.16 -10.56
CA GLY A 160 6.41 -3.64 -11.89
C GLY A 160 7.47 -2.77 -12.57
N TYR A 161 7.57 -1.50 -12.21
CA TYR A 161 8.56 -0.58 -12.75
C TYR A 161 9.80 -0.49 -11.85
N TYR A 162 9.62 -0.04 -10.60
CA TYR A 162 10.77 0.28 -9.76
C TYR A 162 11.57 -0.95 -9.29
N MET A 163 10.92 -2.11 -9.17
CA MET A 163 11.62 -3.32 -8.72
C MET A 163 12.61 -3.84 -9.77
N PRO A 164 12.24 -4.05 -11.05
CA PRO A 164 13.24 -4.37 -12.10
C PRO A 164 14.36 -3.33 -12.19
N LYS A 165 14.04 -2.03 -12.12
CA LYS A 165 15.03 -0.96 -12.12
C LYS A 165 15.98 -1.03 -10.94
N LEU A 166 15.49 -1.31 -9.74
CA LEU A 166 16.33 -1.54 -8.58
C LEU A 166 17.25 -2.74 -8.78
N LEU A 167 16.74 -3.85 -9.32
CA LEU A 167 17.56 -5.04 -9.59
C LEU A 167 18.64 -4.78 -10.66
N GLU A 168 18.37 -3.92 -11.65
CA GLU A 168 19.40 -3.45 -12.60
C GLU A 168 20.53 -2.74 -11.87
N GLU A 169 20.20 -1.78 -11.00
CA GLU A 169 21.18 -0.95 -10.29
C GLU A 169 21.97 -1.75 -9.23
N VAL A 170 21.30 -2.56 -8.41
CA VAL A 170 21.94 -3.20 -7.26
C VAL A 170 22.52 -4.58 -7.55
N LEU A 171 22.06 -5.27 -8.59
CA LEU A 171 22.48 -6.63 -8.93
C LEU A 171 23.07 -6.74 -10.35
N GLY A 172 22.98 -5.70 -11.18
CA GLY A 172 23.43 -5.73 -12.57
C GLY A 172 22.57 -6.63 -13.47
N SER A 173 21.29 -6.84 -13.13
CA SER A 173 20.33 -7.53 -14.02
C SER A 173 19.95 -6.62 -15.20
N LYS A 174 19.22 -7.17 -16.18
CA LYS A 174 18.71 -6.39 -17.33
C LYS A 174 17.26 -6.74 -17.58
N PHE A 175 16.42 -5.70 -17.70
CA PHE A 175 15.00 -5.85 -18.00
C PHE A 175 14.57 -4.85 -19.08
N ASP A 176 13.65 -5.28 -19.96
CA ASP A 176 12.92 -4.40 -20.88
C ASP A 176 11.56 -4.10 -20.23
N ILE A 177 11.37 -2.88 -19.72
CA ILE A 177 10.19 -2.52 -18.95
C ILE A 177 9.13 -1.89 -19.85
N VAL A 178 8.05 -2.62 -20.11
CA VAL A 178 6.89 -2.13 -20.86
C VAL A 178 5.90 -1.50 -19.88
N SER A 179 5.85 -0.17 -19.87
CA SER A 179 5.02 0.63 -18.96
C SER A 179 3.75 1.17 -19.65
N GLY A 180 2.78 1.60 -18.83
CA GLY A 180 1.54 2.23 -19.33
C GLY A 180 0.31 1.33 -19.30
N TYR A 181 0.39 0.12 -18.75
CA TYR A 181 -0.79 -0.69 -18.50
C TYR A 181 -1.71 0.00 -17.47
N VAL A 182 -3.02 -0.05 -17.69
CA VAL A 182 -3.99 0.61 -16.81
C VAL A 182 -4.10 -0.07 -15.44
N SER A 183 -3.89 -1.39 -15.41
CA SER A 183 -3.97 -2.19 -14.18
C SER A 183 -3.02 -3.39 -14.19
N GLY A 184 -2.84 -3.98 -12.99
CA GLY A 184 -2.12 -5.23 -12.85
C GLY A 184 -2.77 -6.40 -13.59
N GLN A 185 -4.09 -6.41 -13.73
CA GLN A 185 -4.82 -7.44 -14.47
C GLN A 185 -4.51 -7.39 -15.97
N ASP A 186 -4.35 -6.19 -16.54
CA ASP A 186 -3.97 -6.03 -17.96
C ASP A 186 -2.55 -6.57 -18.20
N ILE A 187 -1.64 -6.38 -17.24
CA ILE A 187 -0.29 -6.96 -17.27
C ILE A 187 -0.36 -8.50 -17.20
N ASP A 188 -1.17 -9.05 -16.28
CA ASP A 188 -1.32 -10.49 -16.11
C ASP A 188 -1.83 -11.15 -17.41
N LEU A 189 -2.78 -10.51 -18.09
CA LEU A 189 -3.28 -10.97 -19.39
C LEU A 189 -2.20 -10.92 -20.47
N ALA A 190 -1.38 -9.87 -20.51
CA ALA A 190 -0.25 -9.76 -21.46
C ALA A 190 0.81 -10.85 -21.19
N VAL A 191 1.08 -11.17 -19.90
CA VAL A 191 1.96 -12.28 -19.53
C VAL A 191 1.36 -13.61 -19.99
N GLU A 192 0.07 -13.84 -19.81
CA GLU A 192 -0.58 -15.09 -20.24
C GLU A 192 -0.52 -15.29 -21.75
N ARG A 193 -0.66 -14.21 -22.53
CA ARG A 193 -0.53 -14.20 -23.99
C ARG A 193 0.90 -14.32 -24.50
N GLY A 194 1.91 -14.21 -23.62
CA GLY A 194 3.33 -14.25 -24.00
C GLY A 194 3.89 -12.94 -24.53
N GLU A 195 3.14 -11.86 -24.46
CA GLU A 195 3.60 -10.50 -24.80
C GLU A 195 4.65 -10.00 -23.81
N LEU A 196 4.53 -10.43 -22.55
CA LEU A 196 5.46 -10.16 -21.45
C LEU A 196 5.98 -11.47 -20.85
N GLN A 197 7.21 -11.45 -20.31
CA GLN A 197 7.82 -12.61 -19.66
C GLN A 197 7.80 -12.51 -18.13
N CYS A 198 7.79 -11.29 -17.57
CA CYS A 198 7.93 -11.08 -16.13
C CYS A 198 7.09 -9.94 -15.59
N ARG A 199 6.90 -9.99 -14.28
CA ARG A 199 6.31 -8.92 -13.50
C ARG A 199 6.81 -8.96 -12.07
N ALA A 200 7.04 -7.78 -11.48
CA ALA A 200 7.23 -7.64 -10.04
C ALA A 200 5.96 -7.08 -9.39
N PHE A 201 5.57 -7.63 -8.25
CA PHE A 201 4.43 -7.17 -7.45
C PHE A 201 4.42 -7.84 -6.07
N THR A 202 3.37 -7.63 -5.28
CA THR A 202 3.33 -8.10 -3.89
C THR A 202 3.15 -9.62 -3.78
N ILE A 203 3.86 -10.25 -2.83
CA ILE A 203 3.73 -11.69 -2.54
C ILE A 203 2.27 -12.03 -2.20
N THR A 204 1.60 -11.21 -1.42
CA THR A 204 0.18 -11.41 -1.06
C THR A 204 -0.70 -11.56 -2.30
N ALA A 205 -0.53 -10.69 -3.32
CA ALA A 205 -1.31 -10.78 -4.55
C ALA A 205 -1.05 -12.09 -5.32
N TYR A 206 0.20 -12.57 -5.33
CA TYR A 206 0.57 -13.82 -5.98
C TYR A 206 -0.10 -15.06 -5.35
N PHE A 207 -0.48 -14.98 -4.07
CA PHE A 207 -1.15 -16.08 -3.37
C PHE A 207 -2.67 -15.90 -3.26
N ALA A 208 -3.19 -14.68 -3.35
CA ALA A 208 -4.58 -14.37 -3.03
C ALA A 208 -5.57 -14.52 -4.20
N ARG A 209 -5.14 -14.31 -5.44
CA ARG A 209 -6.08 -14.17 -6.56
C ARG A 209 -5.71 -14.96 -7.83
N GLU A 210 -6.66 -15.09 -8.71
CA GLU A 210 -6.43 -15.51 -10.11
C GLU A 210 -5.77 -14.36 -10.92
N PRO A 211 -4.97 -14.68 -11.94
CA PRO A 211 -4.71 -16.03 -12.45
C PRO A 211 -3.60 -16.80 -11.70
N PHE A 212 -2.97 -16.22 -10.68
CA PHE A 212 -1.78 -16.78 -10.02
C PHE A 212 -2.06 -18.10 -9.29
N ILE A 213 -3.26 -18.28 -8.73
CA ILE A 213 -3.64 -19.56 -8.11
C ILE A 213 -3.57 -20.69 -9.15
N SER A 214 -4.15 -20.47 -10.32
CA SER A 214 -4.13 -21.42 -11.44
C SER A 214 -2.73 -21.57 -12.05
N TRP A 215 -1.97 -20.47 -12.17
CA TRP A 215 -0.61 -20.48 -12.70
C TRP A 215 0.35 -21.30 -11.82
N ARG A 216 0.26 -21.15 -10.50
CA ARG A 216 1.08 -21.94 -9.57
C ARG A 216 0.76 -23.43 -9.66
N LYS A 217 -0.53 -23.82 -9.79
CA LYS A 217 -0.94 -25.23 -9.95
C LYS A 217 -0.35 -25.89 -11.20
N ARG A 218 -0.16 -25.12 -12.28
CA ARG A 218 0.40 -25.62 -13.56
C ARG A 218 1.88 -25.25 -13.76
N ASN A 219 2.55 -24.73 -12.73
CA ASN A 219 3.95 -24.29 -12.79
C ASN A 219 4.22 -23.32 -13.95
N PHE A 220 3.31 -22.38 -14.20
CA PHE A 220 3.40 -21.42 -15.30
C PHE A 220 4.45 -20.33 -15.07
N THR A 221 4.80 -20.06 -13.82
CA THR A 221 5.77 -19.03 -13.42
C THR A 221 6.75 -19.55 -12.37
N ASN A 222 7.99 -19.05 -12.42
CA ASN A 222 9.02 -19.22 -11.39
C ASN A 222 9.22 -17.89 -10.67
N VAL A 223 9.32 -17.90 -9.35
CA VAL A 223 9.71 -16.70 -8.57
C VAL A 223 11.22 -16.63 -8.53
N LEU A 224 11.80 -15.55 -9.08
CA LEU A 224 13.24 -15.40 -9.19
C LEU A 224 13.88 -14.73 -7.97
N ILE A 225 13.13 -13.85 -7.31
CA ILE A 225 13.59 -13.04 -6.18
C ILE A 225 12.41 -12.55 -5.36
N GLN A 226 12.65 -12.32 -4.09
CA GLN A 226 11.71 -11.68 -3.17
C GLN A 226 12.38 -10.56 -2.37
N THR A 227 11.58 -9.62 -1.86
CA THR A 227 11.99 -8.63 -0.88
C THR A 227 11.68 -9.11 0.54
N GLY A 228 12.10 -8.35 1.53
CA GLY A 228 11.97 -8.71 2.94
C GLY A 228 13.33 -9.11 3.53
N SER A 229 13.46 -8.92 4.83
CA SER A 229 14.68 -9.23 5.58
C SER A 229 14.95 -10.74 5.68
N ARG A 230 13.95 -11.55 5.44
CA ARG A 230 14.01 -13.02 5.41
C ARG A 230 13.05 -13.57 4.37
N ARG A 231 13.28 -14.82 3.96
CA ARG A 231 12.45 -15.48 2.95
C ARG A 231 11.04 -15.75 3.48
N ASP A 232 10.04 -15.44 2.66
CA ASP A 232 8.65 -15.86 2.90
C ASP A 232 8.55 -17.38 2.75
N ALA A 233 7.91 -18.04 3.70
CA ALA A 233 7.77 -19.50 3.73
C ALA A 233 7.07 -20.07 2.49
N ARG A 234 6.23 -19.28 1.83
CA ARG A 234 5.50 -19.67 0.61
C ARG A 234 6.37 -19.68 -0.64
N VAL A 235 7.51 -18.95 -0.63
CA VAL A 235 8.48 -18.84 -1.74
C VAL A 235 9.91 -19.04 -1.22
N LYS A 236 10.09 -19.97 -0.28
CA LYS A 236 11.34 -20.23 0.44
C LYS A 236 12.55 -20.53 -0.45
N ASP A 237 12.30 -21.05 -1.67
CA ASP A 237 13.36 -21.42 -2.61
C ASP A 237 13.91 -20.20 -3.38
N SER A 238 13.20 -19.07 -3.37
CA SER A 238 13.62 -17.84 -4.01
C SER A 238 14.46 -16.99 -3.06
N PRO A 239 15.64 -16.52 -3.45
CA PRO A 239 16.49 -15.69 -2.59
C PRO A 239 15.85 -14.33 -2.32
N THR A 240 16.20 -13.72 -1.18
CA THR A 240 15.87 -12.31 -0.94
C THR A 240 16.81 -11.39 -1.71
N ILE A 241 16.37 -10.15 -1.96
CA ILE A 241 17.23 -9.13 -2.56
C ILE A 241 18.47 -8.88 -1.70
N TYR A 242 18.36 -8.95 -0.37
CA TYR A 242 19.47 -8.75 0.57
C TYR A 242 20.53 -9.86 0.43
N GLU A 243 20.12 -11.14 0.35
CA GLU A 243 21.01 -12.26 0.10
C GLU A 243 21.77 -12.10 -1.22
N LEU A 244 21.10 -11.56 -2.25
CA LEU A 244 21.73 -11.32 -3.54
C LEU A 244 22.65 -10.08 -3.52
N MET A 245 22.28 -9.01 -2.83
CA MET A 245 23.14 -7.85 -2.63
C MET A 245 24.44 -8.24 -1.89
N ASP A 246 24.37 -9.15 -0.92
CA ASP A 246 25.56 -9.69 -0.24
C ASP A 246 26.40 -10.53 -1.18
N ARG A 247 25.79 -11.45 -1.93
CA ARG A 247 26.45 -12.31 -2.93
C ARG A 247 27.19 -11.52 -3.98
N TYR A 248 26.57 -10.46 -4.49
CA TYR A 248 27.14 -9.63 -5.58
C TYR A 248 27.91 -8.42 -5.09
N LYS A 249 28.11 -8.28 -3.76
CA LYS A 249 28.87 -7.19 -3.13
C LYS A 249 28.38 -5.81 -3.57
N THR A 250 27.05 -5.62 -3.52
CA THR A 250 26.42 -4.33 -3.82
C THR A 250 27.02 -3.22 -2.94
N THR A 251 27.33 -2.09 -3.54
CA THR A 251 27.93 -0.94 -2.88
C THR A 251 27.02 -0.35 -1.79
N ASP A 252 27.58 0.40 -0.83
CA ASP A 252 26.82 1.09 0.22
C ASP A 252 25.80 2.07 -0.37
N ALA A 253 26.16 2.78 -1.45
CA ALA A 253 25.22 3.65 -2.17
C ALA A 253 24.04 2.87 -2.77
N GLY A 254 24.29 1.70 -3.37
CA GLY A 254 23.24 0.80 -3.87
C GLY A 254 22.36 0.26 -2.75
N ARG A 255 22.93 -0.04 -1.58
CA ARG A 255 22.16 -0.48 -0.39
C ARG A 255 21.30 0.64 0.18
N ALA A 256 21.81 1.87 0.24
CA ALA A 256 21.06 3.05 0.66
C ALA A 256 19.85 3.31 -0.28
N LEU A 257 20.09 3.22 -1.59
CA LEU A 257 19.03 3.32 -2.59
C LEU A 257 17.97 2.20 -2.41
N ALA A 258 18.42 0.95 -2.22
CA ALA A 258 17.50 -0.18 -1.99
C ALA A 258 16.63 0.05 -0.74
N LYS A 259 17.23 0.54 0.36
CA LYS A 259 16.48 0.85 1.60
C LYS A 259 15.32 1.81 1.34
N VAL A 260 15.55 2.90 0.62
CA VAL A 260 14.50 3.89 0.31
C VAL A 260 13.42 3.29 -0.59
N ILE A 261 13.81 2.57 -1.64
CA ILE A 261 12.85 2.00 -2.58
C ILE A 261 12.01 0.89 -1.92
N LEU A 262 12.62 0.07 -1.08
CA LEU A 262 11.94 -1.05 -0.41
C LEU A 262 11.06 -0.62 0.76
N ALA A 263 11.23 0.59 1.31
CA ALA A 263 10.36 1.14 2.35
C ALA A 263 8.87 1.18 1.94
N SER A 264 8.58 1.20 0.64
CA SER A 264 7.21 1.05 0.14
C SER A 264 6.55 -0.27 0.57
N GLY A 265 7.34 -1.31 0.83
CA GLY A 265 6.85 -2.59 1.37
C GLY A 265 6.35 -2.47 2.81
N ASP A 266 7.03 -1.69 3.65
CA ASP A 266 6.65 -1.45 5.05
C ASP A 266 5.41 -0.56 5.14
N LEU A 267 5.25 0.41 4.22
CA LEU A 267 4.03 1.20 4.07
C LEU A 267 2.83 0.35 3.60
N GLY A 268 3.08 -0.75 2.92
CA GLY A 268 2.10 -1.79 2.61
C GLY A 268 0.93 -1.32 1.73
N ARG A 269 -0.28 -1.25 2.30
CA ARG A 269 -1.51 -0.80 1.62
C ARG A 269 -2.17 0.33 2.41
N PRO A 270 -1.64 1.54 2.30
CA PRO A 270 -2.05 2.66 3.13
C PRO A 270 -3.50 3.06 2.90
N ILE A 271 -4.18 3.29 4.02
CA ILE A 271 -5.42 4.06 4.07
C ILE A 271 -5.08 5.42 4.67
N VAL A 272 -5.41 6.48 3.95
CA VAL A 272 -5.08 7.86 4.34
C VAL A 272 -6.30 8.77 4.24
N ALA A 273 -6.30 9.86 5.02
CA ALA A 273 -7.22 10.97 4.89
C ALA A 273 -6.46 12.24 4.45
N PRO A 274 -7.10 13.19 3.75
CA PRO A 274 -6.46 14.43 3.33
C PRO A 274 -5.97 15.25 4.54
N PRO A 275 -5.03 16.18 4.35
CA PRO A 275 -4.61 17.08 5.42
C PRO A 275 -5.75 17.99 5.87
N GLY A 276 -5.70 18.47 7.12
CA GLY A 276 -6.71 19.37 7.67
C GLY A 276 -7.94 18.67 8.29
N VAL A 277 -8.03 17.35 8.25
CA VAL A 277 -9.07 16.63 9.02
C VAL A 277 -8.84 16.88 10.52
N PRO A 278 -9.89 17.24 11.30
CA PRO A 278 -9.77 17.46 12.73
C PRO A 278 -9.14 16.28 13.47
N ALA A 279 -8.24 16.56 14.41
CA ALA A 279 -7.44 15.55 15.09
C ALA A 279 -8.28 14.49 15.84
N ASP A 280 -9.42 14.89 16.40
CA ASP A 280 -10.37 13.98 17.05
C ASP A 280 -10.95 12.96 16.05
N ARG A 281 -11.24 13.38 14.82
CA ARG A 281 -11.73 12.49 13.76
C ARG A 281 -10.63 11.55 13.25
N VAL A 282 -9.42 12.06 13.07
CA VAL A 282 -8.25 11.21 12.73
C VAL A 282 -8.05 10.14 13.81
N LYS A 283 -8.12 10.53 15.09
CA LYS A 283 -8.02 9.59 16.20
C LYS A 283 -9.12 8.53 16.17
N ILE A 284 -10.37 8.93 15.95
CA ILE A 284 -11.50 7.99 15.85
C ILE A 284 -11.25 6.98 14.72
N LEU A 285 -10.79 7.45 13.55
CA LEU A 285 -10.53 6.57 12.41
C LEU A 285 -9.36 5.62 12.69
N ARG A 286 -8.27 6.07 13.32
CA ARG A 286 -7.13 5.23 13.72
C ARG A 286 -7.55 4.17 14.75
N ASP A 287 -8.16 4.60 15.86
CA ASP A 287 -8.60 3.69 16.93
C ASP A 287 -9.59 2.63 16.39
N SER A 288 -10.50 3.03 15.50
CA SER A 288 -11.45 2.11 14.90
C SER A 288 -10.81 1.20 13.86
N PHE A 289 -9.81 1.66 13.12
CA PHE A 289 -9.02 0.81 12.22
C PHE A 289 -8.29 -0.29 13.01
N GLU A 290 -7.61 0.06 14.10
CA GLU A 290 -6.91 -0.91 14.94
C GLU A 290 -7.85 -1.97 15.52
N LYS A 291 -9.04 -1.56 15.98
CA LYS A 291 -10.06 -2.52 16.44
C LYS A 291 -10.55 -3.41 15.30
N THR A 292 -10.67 -2.86 14.11
CA THR A 292 -11.17 -3.58 12.93
C THR A 292 -10.20 -4.68 12.50
N ILE A 293 -8.91 -4.40 12.44
CA ILE A 293 -7.90 -5.40 12.04
C ILE A 293 -7.66 -6.51 13.08
N GLN A 294 -8.13 -6.31 14.32
CA GLN A 294 -8.10 -7.32 15.39
C GLN A 294 -9.44 -8.08 15.51
N ASP A 295 -10.46 -7.70 14.74
CA ASP A 295 -11.77 -8.31 14.77
C ASP A 295 -11.72 -9.77 14.30
N PRO A 296 -12.11 -10.77 15.13
CA PRO A 296 -12.07 -12.16 14.74
C PRO A 296 -12.87 -12.49 13.47
N ALA A 297 -13.96 -11.76 13.21
CA ALA A 297 -14.76 -11.96 12.02
C ALA A 297 -14.05 -11.44 10.76
N LEU A 298 -13.33 -10.29 10.85
CA LEU A 298 -12.48 -9.82 9.76
C LEU A 298 -11.33 -10.82 9.49
N LEU A 299 -10.66 -11.30 10.54
CA LEU A 299 -9.55 -12.24 10.40
C LEU A 299 -9.98 -13.54 9.73
N ALA A 300 -11.13 -14.11 10.14
CA ALA A 300 -11.70 -15.31 9.51
C ALA A 300 -12.06 -15.07 8.04
N GLU A 301 -12.64 -13.91 7.70
CA GLU A 301 -12.97 -13.58 6.32
C GLU A 301 -11.72 -13.30 5.48
N ALA A 302 -10.70 -12.66 6.04
CA ALA A 302 -9.40 -12.47 5.40
C ALA A 302 -8.77 -13.81 5.05
N GLU A 303 -8.75 -14.78 6.00
CA GLU A 303 -8.25 -16.13 5.75
C GLU A 303 -9.03 -16.85 4.64
N ARG A 304 -10.36 -16.77 4.68
CA ARG A 304 -11.23 -17.34 3.64
C ARG A 304 -10.92 -16.76 2.25
N ARG A 305 -10.63 -15.44 2.17
CA ARG A 305 -10.23 -14.76 0.93
C ARG A 305 -8.75 -14.88 0.61
N ARG A 306 -7.95 -15.55 1.46
CA ARG A 306 -6.48 -15.67 1.35
C ARG A 306 -5.78 -14.30 1.37
N LEU A 307 -6.33 -13.37 2.11
CA LEU A 307 -5.74 -12.07 2.35
C LEU A 307 -4.96 -12.11 3.67
N GLU A 308 -3.69 -11.84 3.62
CA GLU A 308 -2.81 -11.77 4.79
C GLU A 308 -3.10 -10.49 5.58
N ILE A 309 -3.12 -10.59 6.90
CA ILE A 309 -3.21 -9.45 7.82
C ILE A 309 -1.89 -9.36 8.61
N ASP A 310 -1.11 -8.33 8.33
CA ASP A 310 0.15 -7.94 8.99
C ASP A 310 0.18 -6.41 9.09
N PRO A 311 -0.56 -5.84 10.04
CA PRO A 311 -0.90 -4.42 10.02
C PRO A 311 0.26 -3.52 10.43
N THR A 312 0.18 -2.26 9.97
CA THR A 312 0.99 -1.14 10.46
C THR A 312 0.04 -0.05 10.96
N ALA A 313 0.27 0.45 12.18
CA ALA A 313 -0.52 1.53 12.78
C ALA A 313 -0.31 2.87 12.06
N GLY A 314 -1.28 3.78 12.16
CA GLY A 314 -1.24 5.07 11.48
C GLY A 314 -0.04 5.93 11.89
N GLU A 315 0.32 5.92 13.17
CA GLU A 315 1.47 6.66 13.71
C GLU A 315 2.80 6.11 13.20
N GLU A 316 2.94 4.79 13.12
CA GLU A 316 4.13 4.14 12.54
C GLU A 316 4.27 4.51 11.06
N MET A 317 3.17 4.51 10.33
CA MET A 317 3.16 4.91 8.91
C MET A 317 3.52 6.39 8.72
N GLU A 318 3.04 7.26 9.61
CA GLU A 318 3.38 8.68 9.58
C GLU A 318 4.88 8.91 9.81
N ALA A 319 5.50 8.16 10.72
CA ALA A 319 6.94 8.18 10.95
C ALA A 319 7.71 7.70 9.71
N LEU A 320 7.32 6.57 9.14
CA LEU A 320 7.90 6.04 7.88
C LEU A 320 7.77 7.04 6.72
N ALA A 321 6.61 7.70 6.59
CA ALA A 321 6.39 8.70 5.56
C ALA A 321 7.31 9.92 5.70
N LYS A 322 7.56 10.37 6.93
CA LYS A 322 8.52 11.44 7.22
C LYS A 322 9.95 11.01 6.92
N ASP A 323 10.33 9.79 7.32
CA ASP A 323 11.66 9.24 7.08
C ASP A 323 11.99 9.14 5.59
N VAL A 324 11.08 8.61 4.77
CA VAL A 324 11.33 8.53 3.31
C VAL A 324 11.43 9.90 2.67
N MET A 325 10.69 10.91 3.17
CA MET A 325 10.78 12.28 2.67
C MET A 325 12.06 13.00 3.14
N ALA A 326 12.71 12.52 4.20
CA ALA A 326 14.02 12.99 4.66
C ALA A 326 15.21 12.33 3.96
N THR A 327 14.97 11.57 2.89
CA THR A 327 16.02 10.89 2.11
C THR A 327 17.11 11.86 1.66
N PRO A 328 18.40 11.53 1.86
CA PRO A 328 19.51 12.38 1.46
C PRO A 328 19.50 12.73 -0.03
N PRO A 329 19.97 13.95 -0.42
CA PRO A 329 19.91 14.41 -1.82
C PRO A 329 20.66 13.56 -2.82
N ASP A 330 21.76 12.92 -2.44
CA ASP A 330 22.55 12.01 -3.27
C ASP A 330 21.81 10.70 -3.55
N VAL A 331 21.10 10.15 -2.56
CA VAL A 331 20.22 8.98 -2.73
C VAL A 331 19.02 9.35 -3.61
N VAL A 332 18.45 10.55 -3.43
CA VAL A 332 17.36 11.06 -4.29
C VAL A 332 17.85 11.23 -5.73
N ALA A 333 19.10 11.70 -5.94
CA ALA A 333 19.69 11.81 -7.28
C ALA A 333 19.85 10.44 -7.95
N SER A 334 20.33 9.44 -7.19
CA SER A 334 20.42 8.04 -7.66
C SER A 334 19.04 7.46 -7.99
N MET A 335 18.05 7.71 -7.14
CA MET A 335 16.67 7.31 -7.36
C MET A 335 16.05 7.97 -8.59
N ARG A 336 16.31 9.27 -8.80
CA ARG A 336 15.86 9.99 -10.01
C ARG A 336 16.43 9.35 -11.27
N LYS A 337 17.76 9.12 -11.32
CA LYS A 337 18.41 8.44 -12.44
C LYS A 337 17.79 7.05 -12.69
N LEU A 338 17.55 6.29 -11.64
CA LEU A 338 16.95 4.95 -11.73
C LEU A 338 15.52 4.97 -12.29
N LEU A 339 14.73 5.96 -11.90
CA LEU A 339 13.31 6.06 -12.28
C LEU A 339 13.11 6.86 -13.59
N GLY A 340 14.18 7.30 -14.26
CA GLY A 340 14.09 7.97 -15.56
C GLY A 340 13.65 9.43 -15.49
N GLY A 341 14.00 10.12 -14.41
CA GLY A 341 13.77 11.55 -14.19
C GLY A 341 14.99 12.40 -14.51
#